data_ed009bd6568a8842ee0dbfac8c026b35
#
_entry.id   ed009bd6568a8842ee0dbfac8c026b35
#
_cell.length_a   1.000
_cell.length_b   1.000
_cell.length_c   1.000
_cell.angle_alpha   90.00
_cell.angle_beta   90.00
_cell.angle_gamma   90.00
#
_symmetry.space_group_name_H-M   'P 1'
#
loop_
_entity.id
_entity.type
_entity.pdbx_description
1 polymer ?
#
loop_
_entity_poly.entity_id
_entity_poly.type
_entity_poly.pdbx_seq_one_letter_code
_entity_poly.pdbx_strand_id
1 'polypeptide(L)'
;LGYAAANAASDDFELGSVGAGMGATTANLKGGLGSASDVTDDGVKVAALAVVNAVGSVAVGNGPWFWAAPFEVNSEFGGRGLPPSFTQDMLKPRLKGGTDATAAENTTLVVVVTDAQLTKPQARRLAMIAQTGMARAIYPVHAPLHGDVVFAAATGAKPVDPLFGLTKLGAIAANTVARAIARGVHSATPLPFPGALPSWRDRFG
;
A
#
# COMPACT_ATOMS: atom_id res chain seq x y z
N LEU A 1 11.74 16.21 -12.25
CA LEU A 1 11.39 14.84 -11.87
C LEU A 1 10.12 14.38 -12.57
N GLY A 2 8.93 15.06 -12.43
CA GLY A 2 7.67 14.63 -13.02
C GLY A 2 7.70 14.48 -14.54
N TYR A 3 8.32 15.43 -15.26
CA TYR A 3 8.49 15.33 -16.72
C TYR A 3 9.31 14.09 -17.13
N ALA A 4 10.41 13.82 -16.42
CA ALA A 4 11.23 12.64 -16.68
C ALA A 4 10.47 11.33 -16.39
N ALA A 5 9.71 11.29 -15.28
CA ALA A 5 8.89 10.14 -14.94
C ALA A 5 7.80 9.87 -15.99
N ALA A 6 7.14 10.92 -16.50
CA ALA A 6 6.12 10.77 -17.54
C ALA A 6 6.72 10.22 -18.85
N ASN A 7 7.92 10.68 -19.24
CA ASN A 7 8.60 10.17 -20.44
C ASN A 7 9.17 8.76 -20.28
N ALA A 8 9.43 8.32 -19.05
CA ALA A 8 9.93 6.99 -18.72
C ALA A 8 8.81 5.99 -18.34
N ALA A 9 7.54 6.39 -18.47
CA ALA A 9 6.41 5.52 -18.15
C ALA A 9 6.42 4.28 -19.06
N SER A 10 6.25 3.10 -18.45
CA SER A 10 6.21 1.81 -19.14
C SER A 10 5.22 0.86 -18.43
N ASP A 11 4.86 -0.21 -19.12
CA ASP A 11 3.98 -1.24 -18.56
C ASP A 11 4.70 -2.13 -17.54
N ASP A 12 6.03 -2.17 -17.59
CA ASP A 12 6.89 -2.88 -16.65
C ASP A 12 7.76 -1.89 -15.88
N PHE A 13 7.78 -2.03 -14.56
CA PHE A 13 8.55 -1.18 -13.65
C PHE A 13 8.92 -1.93 -12.37
N GLU A 14 10.05 -1.57 -11.79
CA GLU A 14 10.54 -2.14 -10.56
C GLU A 14 9.72 -1.71 -9.33
N LEU A 15 9.70 -2.56 -8.31
CA LEU A 15 9.09 -2.30 -7.00
C LEU A 15 10.16 -2.12 -5.91
N GLY A 16 9.73 -1.63 -4.75
CA GLY A 16 10.60 -1.48 -3.59
C GLY A 16 11.34 -0.16 -3.55
N SER A 17 12.67 -0.19 -3.44
CA SER A 17 13.53 0.99 -3.25
C SER A 17 13.83 1.70 -4.56
N VAL A 18 12.81 2.09 -5.30
CA VAL A 18 12.92 2.77 -6.61
C VAL A 18 12.03 4.02 -6.64
N GLY A 19 12.42 5.01 -7.45
CA GLY A 19 11.66 6.24 -7.65
C GLY A 19 11.24 6.88 -6.31
N ALA A 20 9.95 7.15 -6.15
CA ALA A 20 9.39 7.72 -4.92
C ALA A 20 9.52 6.78 -3.70
N GLY A 21 9.76 5.48 -3.90
CA GLY A 21 10.02 4.50 -2.84
C GLY A 21 11.45 4.52 -2.30
N MET A 22 12.41 5.20 -2.96
CA MET A 22 13.83 5.15 -2.62
C MET A 22 14.12 5.54 -1.16
N GLY A 23 13.61 6.68 -0.70
CA GLY A 23 13.80 7.17 0.67
C GLY A 23 12.72 6.72 1.67
N ALA A 24 11.70 5.99 1.22
CA ALA A 24 10.54 5.64 2.02
C ALA A 24 10.87 4.66 3.15
N THR A 25 10.25 4.85 4.32
CA THR A 25 10.40 3.98 5.50
C THR A 25 9.05 3.79 6.20
N THR A 26 8.95 2.76 7.03
CA THR A 26 7.83 2.53 7.96
C THR A 26 8.33 2.64 9.40
N ALA A 27 7.53 2.28 10.38
CA ALA A 27 7.93 2.34 11.79
C ALA A 27 9.26 1.60 12.09
N ASN A 28 9.50 0.48 11.42
CA ASN A 28 10.60 -0.44 11.75
C ASN A 28 11.26 -1.15 10.56
N LEU A 29 10.81 -0.85 9.33
CA LEU A 29 11.31 -1.44 8.11
C LEU A 29 11.49 -0.37 7.02
N LYS A 30 12.34 -0.67 6.04
CA LYS A 30 12.40 0.07 4.78
C LYS A 30 11.03 0.03 4.10
N GLY A 31 10.51 1.19 3.72
CA GLY A 31 9.34 1.33 2.87
C GLY A 31 9.70 1.20 1.38
N GLY A 32 8.72 1.42 0.49
CA GLY A 32 8.99 1.28 -0.94
C GLY A 32 7.79 1.59 -1.82
N LEU A 33 8.01 1.47 -3.13
CA LEU A 33 6.99 1.50 -4.15
C LEU A 33 6.41 0.10 -4.34
N GLY A 34 5.08 -0.03 -4.28
CA GLY A 34 4.40 -1.30 -4.54
C GLY A 34 3.24 -1.15 -5.51
N SER A 35 2.91 -2.22 -6.18
CA SER A 35 1.78 -2.32 -7.11
C SER A 35 1.08 -3.65 -6.97
N ALA A 36 -0.23 -3.65 -7.15
CA ALA A 36 -1.07 -4.83 -7.26
C ALA A 36 -2.24 -4.56 -8.17
N SER A 37 -2.80 -5.61 -8.74
CA SER A 37 -4.02 -5.53 -9.55
C SER A 37 -4.95 -6.70 -9.27
N ASP A 38 -6.20 -6.53 -9.64
CA ASP A 38 -7.24 -7.53 -9.52
C ASP A 38 -8.31 -7.33 -10.59
N VAL A 39 -9.16 -8.32 -10.76
CA VAL A 39 -10.28 -8.28 -11.71
C VAL A 39 -11.54 -8.75 -11.00
N THR A 40 -12.62 -7.99 -11.08
CA THR A 40 -13.93 -8.41 -10.55
C THR A 40 -14.50 -9.58 -11.34
N ASP A 41 -15.48 -10.29 -10.79
CA ASP A 41 -16.21 -11.36 -11.48
C ASP A 41 -16.84 -10.88 -12.79
N ASP A 42 -17.24 -9.60 -12.87
CA ASP A 42 -17.79 -8.95 -14.05
C ASP A 42 -16.68 -8.50 -15.04
N GLY A 43 -15.42 -8.84 -14.77
CA GLY A 43 -14.28 -8.56 -15.62
C GLY A 43 -13.77 -7.11 -15.53
N VAL A 44 -14.24 -6.29 -14.58
CA VAL A 44 -13.71 -4.93 -14.35
C VAL A 44 -12.34 -5.01 -13.68
N LYS A 45 -11.37 -4.32 -14.25
CA LYS A 45 -10.00 -4.29 -13.75
C LYS A 45 -9.83 -3.17 -12.73
N VAL A 46 -9.06 -3.44 -11.68
CA VAL A 46 -8.59 -2.44 -10.74
C VAL A 46 -7.12 -2.66 -10.41
N ALA A 47 -6.35 -1.59 -10.34
CA ALA A 47 -4.95 -1.62 -9.94
C ALA A 47 -4.68 -0.54 -8.90
N ALA A 48 -3.70 -0.79 -8.04
CA ALA A 48 -3.21 0.18 -7.08
C ALA A 48 -1.68 0.32 -7.19
N LEU A 49 -1.20 1.54 -7.11
CA LEU A 49 0.20 1.90 -6.93
C LEU A 49 0.34 2.61 -5.58
N ALA A 50 1.26 2.16 -4.74
CA ALA A 50 1.45 2.71 -3.40
C ALA A 50 2.91 3.08 -3.14
N VAL A 51 3.15 4.32 -2.68
CA VAL A 51 4.44 4.74 -2.11
C VAL A 51 4.30 4.69 -0.59
N VAL A 52 4.98 3.73 0.04
CA VAL A 52 4.78 3.39 1.45
C VAL A 52 5.83 4.07 2.32
N ASN A 53 5.49 5.28 2.81
CA ASN A 53 6.32 6.04 3.75
C ASN A 53 5.51 6.33 5.02
N ALA A 54 5.08 5.26 5.70
CA ALA A 54 4.10 5.30 6.78
C ALA A 54 4.72 5.60 8.15
N VAL A 55 3.95 6.28 9.03
CA VAL A 55 4.29 6.37 10.46
C VAL A 55 4.17 4.99 11.13
N GLY A 56 3.15 4.22 10.79
CA GLY A 56 2.88 2.92 11.37
C GLY A 56 3.74 1.80 10.77
N SER A 57 3.54 0.60 11.31
CA SER A 57 4.19 -0.63 10.84
C SER A 57 3.31 -1.36 9.84
N VAL A 58 3.93 -1.92 8.80
CA VAL A 58 3.27 -2.79 7.81
C VAL A 58 3.35 -4.26 8.25
N ALA A 59 4.28 -4.59 9.14
CA ALA A 59 4.42 -5.92 9.74
C ALA A 59 3.77 -5.98 11.13
N VAL A 60 3.30 -7.17 11.52
CA VAL A 60 2.71 -7.46 12.83
C VAL A 60 3.83 -7.55 13.87
N GLY A 61 3.82 -6.64 14.83
CA GLY A 61 4.84 -6.61 15.88
C GLY A 61 6.25 -6.45 15.31
N ASN A 62 7.16 -7.34 15.71
CA ASN A 62 8.53 -7.45 15.19
C ASN A 62 8.71 -8.72 14.32
N GLY A 63 7.62 -9.37 13.91
CA GLY A 63 7.65 -10.61 13.15
C GLY A 63 7.59 -10.40 11.63
N PRO A 64 7.64 -11.52 10.87
CA PRO A 64 7.64 -11.49 9.41
C PRO A 64 6.25 -11.33 8.79
N TRP A 65 5.20 -11.32 9.58
CA TRP A 65 3.81 -11.34 9.12
C TRP A 65 3.35 -9.94 8.72
N PHE A 66 2.78 -9.81 7.54
CA PHE A 66 2.14 -8.57 7.11
C PHE A 66 0.70 -8.47 7.64
N TRP A 67 0.25 -7.26 8.01
CA TRP A 67 -1.16 -7.02 8.32
C TRP A 67 -2.07 -7.37 7.15
N ALA A 68 -1.58 -7.17 5.91
CA ALA A 68 -2.29 -7.48 4.68
C ALA A 68 -2.36 -8.97 4.34
N ALA A 69 -1.77 -9.87 5.13
CA ALA A 69 -1.69 -11.31 4.84
C ALA A 69 -3.02 -11.97 4.43
N PRO A 70 -4.22 -11.61 5.00
CA PRO A 70 -5.48 -12.18 4.54
C PRO A 70 -5.84 -11.91 3.08
N PHE A 71 -5.18 -10.94 2.44
CA PHE A 71 -5.45 -10.53 1.06
C PHE A 71 -4.35 -10.98 0.08
N GLU A 72 -3.33 -11.68 0.56
CA GLU A 72 -2.21 -12.14 -0.26
C GLU A 72 -2.65 -13.10 -1.36
N VAL A 73 -2.14 -12.91 -2.56
CA VAL A 73 -2.37 -13.77 -3.72
C VAL A 73 -1.04 -14.36 -4.17
N ASN A 74 -0.98 -15.69 -4.35
CA ASN A 74 0.20 -16.39 -4.88
C ASN A 74 1.51 -16.08 -4.14
N SER A 75 1.46 -15.87 -2.83
CA SER A 75 2.64 -15.57 -1.98
C SER A 75 3.45 -14.35 -2.46
N GLU A 76 2.79 -13.35 -3.03
CA GLU A 76 3.40 -12.17 -3.67
C GLU A 76 4.18 -11.25 -2.71
N PHE A 77 4.04 -11.45 -1.39
CA PHE A 77 4.83 -10.81 -0.36
C PHE A 77 5.25 -11.79 0.77
N GLY A 78 5.59 -13.03 0.38
CA GLY A 78 6.30 -13.99 1.23
C GLY A 78 5.49 -15.17 1.73
N GLY A 79 4.16 -15.19 1.58
CA GLY A 79 3.29 -16.34 1.88
C GLY A 79 3.29 -16.78 3.36
N ARG A 80 3.65 -15.88 4.30
CA ARG A 80 3.81 -16.22 5.72
C ARG A 80 2.48 -16.30 6.49
N GLY A 81 1.38 -15.82 5.89
CA GLY A 81 0.07 -15.74 6.56
C GLY A 81 0.08 -14.77 7.75
N LEU A 82 -0.82 -15.00 8.68
CA LEU A 82 -0.88 -14.31 9.97
C LEU A 82 -0.08 -15.08 11.05
N PRO A 83 0.33 -14.42 12.15
CA PRO A 83 0.95 -15.14 13.27
C PRO A 83 -0.01 -16.22 13.83
N PRO A 84 0.52 -17.36 14.31
CA PRO A 84 -0.30 -18.45 14.87
C PRO A 84 -1.16 -18.01 16.05
N SER A 85 -0.70 -17.00 16.78
CA SER A 85 -1.44 -16.33 17.87
C SER A 85 -1.00 -14.89 17.98
N PHE A 86 -1.92 -14.01 18.39
CA PHE A 86 -1.60 -12.61 18.67
C PHE A 86 -1.28 -12.42 20.15
N THR A 87 -0.18 -11.74 20.44
CA THR A 87 0.15 -11.27 21.80
C THR A 87 -0.17 -9.80 21.95
N GLN A 88 -0.35 -9.33 23.19
CA GLN A 88 -0.58 -7.90 23.45
C GLN A 88 0.57 -7.02 22.95
N ASP A 89 1.81 -7.52 22.96
CA ASP A 89 2.96 -6.78 22.43
C ASP A 89 2.90 -6.57 20.91
N MET A 90 2.38 -7.55 20.17
CA MET A 90 2.19 -7.42 18.72
C MET A 90 1.17 -6.34 18.35
N LEU A 91 0.24 -6.06 19.23
CA LEU A 91 -0.84 -5.07 19.04
C LEU A 91 -0.47 -3.67 19.56
N LYS A 92 0.71 -3.48 20.15
CA LYS A 92 1.17 -2.15 20.54
C LYS A 92 1.45 -1.28 19.31
N PRO A 93 0.92 -0.05 19.25
CA PRO A 93 1.24 0.90 18.18
C PRO A 93 2.75 1.15 18.11
N ARG A 94 3.33 0.97 16.92
CA ARG A 94 4.73 1.28 16.63
C ARG A 94 4.78 2.47 15.70
N LEU A 95 5.52 3.49 16.07
CA LEU A 95 5.60 4.76 15.35
C LEU A 95 7.03 5.01 14.87
N LYS A 96 7.15 5.47 13.64
CA LYS A 96 8.41 5.93 13.06
C LYS A 96 8.90 7.17 13.79
N GLY A 97 10.20 7.24 14.12
CA GLY A 97 10.80 8.38 14.80
C GLY A 97 10.42 8.53 16.28
N GLY A 98 9.64 7.61 16.84
CA GLY A 98 9.21 7.69 18.24
C GLY A 98 8.46 8.99 18.54
N THR A 99 8.88 9.73 19.61
CA THR A 99 8.28 11.01 20.00
C THR A 99 8.73 12.20 19.17
N ASP A 100 9.78 12.05 18.35
CA ASP A 100 10.42 13.13 17.60
C ASP A 100 9.96 13.18 16.13
N ALA A 101 8.98 12.35 15.74
CA ALA A 101 8.44 12.28 14.40
C ALA A 101 7.72 13.58 14.01
N THR A 102 8.04 14.13 12.83
CA THR A 102 7.33 15.28 12.26
C THR A 102 6.29 14.83 11.23
N ALA A 103 5.17 15.56 11.15
CA ALA A 103 4.07 15.21 10.22
C ALA A 103 4.50 15.28 8.74
N ALA A 104 5.44 16.15 8.39
CA ALA A 104 5.88 16.37 7.02
C ALA A 104 6.67 15.20 6.42
N GLU A 105 7.12 14.25 7.23
CA GLU A 105 7.98 13.14 6.79
C GLU A 105 7.24 11.82 6.59
N ASN A 106 5.92 11.81 6.82
CA ASN A 106 5.15 10.57 6.91
C ASN A 106 3.90 10.62 6.02
N THR A 107 3.98 10.02 4.87
CA THR A 107 2.88 10.03 3.89
C THR A 107 2.87 8.74 3.10
N THR A 108 1.75 8.03 3.10
CA THR A 108 1.49 6.97 2.14
C THR A 108 0.65 7.52 1.00
N LEU A 109 1.23 7.53 -0.20
CA LEU A 109 0.56 7.96 -1.42
C LEU A 109 0.02 6.74 -2.17
N VAL A 110 -1.26 6.77 -2.54
CA VAL A 110 -1.87 5.70 -3.32
C VAL A 110 -2.60 6.27 -4.53
N VAL A 111 -2.41 5.63 -5.67
CA VAL A 111 -3.24 5.83 -6.87
C VAL A 111 -3.97 4.53 -7.16
N VAL A 112 -5.30 4.60 -7.27
CA VAL A 112 -6.15 3.50 -7.73
C VAL A 112 -6.63 3.80 -9.13
N VAL A 113 -6.45 2.86 -10.05
CA VAL A 113 -6.87 2.97 -11.44
C VAL A 113 -7.83 1.82 -11.77
N THR A 114 -8.89 2.13 -12.52
CA THR A 114 -9.85 1.13 -12.98
C THR A 114 -10.28 1.39 -14.42
N ASP A 115 -10.71 0.34 -15.13
CA ASP A 115 -11.34 0.48 -16.43
C ASP A 115 -12.86 0.71 -16.33
N ALA A 116 -13.41 0.81 -15.12
CA ALA A 116 -14.81 1.11 -14.88
C ALA A 116 -15.24 2.48 -15.45
N GLN A 117 -16.47 2.58 -15.94
CA GLN A 117 -17.10 3.85 -16.28
C GLN A 117 -17.65 4.50 -15.00
N LEU A 118 -16.96 5.51 -14.49
CA LEU A 118 -17.32 6.22 -13.28
C LEU A 118 -17.51 7.72 -13.53
N THR A 119 -18.53 8.28 -12.90
CA THR A 119 -18.64 9.74 -12.76
C THR A 119 -17.62 10.24 -11.73
N LYS A 120 -17.31 11.54 -11.74
CA LYS A 120 -16.41 12.16 -10.77
C LYS A 120 -16.80 11.88 -9.30
N PRO A 121 -18.08 11.97 -8.88
CA PRO A 121 -18.50 11.58 -7.54
C PRO A 121 -18.26 10.09 -7.23
N GLN A 122 -18.48 9.18 -8.20
CA GLN A 122 -18.22 7.76 -8.03
C GLN A 122 -16.73 7.45 -7.93
N ALA A 123 -15.87 8.09 -8.73
CA ALA A 123 -14.42 7.96 -8.60
C ALA A 123 -13.92 8.45 -7.24
N ARG A 124 -14.47 9.59 -6.73
CA ARG A 124 -14.20 10.03 -5.36
C ARG A 124 -14.65 9.02 -4.33
N ARG A 125 -15.82 8.40 -4.49
CA ARG A 125 -16.32 7.35 -3.60
C ARG A 125 -15.40 6.12 -3.65
N LEU A 126 -14.93 5.73 -4.83
CA LEU A 126 -13.95 4.64 -4.99
C LEU A 126 -12.66 4.93 -4.19
N ALA A 127 -12.10 6.13 -4.29
CA ALA A 127 -10.92 6.52 -3.52
C ALA A 127 -11.17 6.42 -2.00
N MET A 128 -12.33 6.87 -1.52
CA MET A 128 -12.71 6.78 -0.09
C MET A 128 -12.84 5.33 0.39
N ILE A 129 -13.40 4.43 -0.42
CA ILE A 129 -13.51 3.01 -0.06
C ILE A 129 -12.11 2.37 -0.11
N ALA A 130 -11.35 2.62 -1.17
CA ALA A 130 -10.00 2.08 -1.35
C ALA A 130 -9.04 2.50 -0.22
N GLN A 131 -9.22 3.68 0.37
CA GLN A 131 -8.46 4.15 1.53
C GLN A 131 -8.55 3.18 2.72
N THR A 132 -9.64 2.45 2.89
CA THR A 132 -9.76 1.43 3.94
C THR A 132 -8.74 0.29 3.79
N GLY A 133 -8.18 0.11 2.59
CA GLY A 133 -7.07 -0.82 2.34
C GLY A 133 -5.79 -0.44 3.08
N MET A 134 -5.55 0.86 3.33
CA MET A 134 -4.43 1.28 4.17
C MET A 134 -4.58 0.74 5.60
N ALA A 135 -5.80 0.77 6.16
CA ALA A 135 -6.07 0.24 7.50
C ALA A 135 -5.96 -1.30 7.60
N ARG A 136 -5.96 -1.99 6.47
CA ARG A 136 -5.70 -3.44 6.38
C ARG A 136 -4.22 -3.78 6.30
N ALA A 137 -3.37 -2.80 6.04
CA ALA A 137 -1.94 -3.02 5.76
C ALA A 137 -0.99 -2.23 6.66
N ILE A 138 -1.47 -1.21 7.37
CA ILE A 138 -0.65 -0.30 8.19
C ILE A 138 -1.29 -0.16 9.57
N TYR A 139 -0.48 -0.31 10.63
CA TYR A 139 -0.94 -0.10 11.99
C TYR A 139 0.10 0.65 12.84
N PRO A 140 -0.30 1.78 13.50
CA PRO A 140 -1.53 2.54 13.28
C PRO A 140 -1.51 3.26 11.92
N VAL A 141 -2.71 3.64 11.43
CA VAL A 141 -2.89 4.39 10.18
C VAL A 141 -3.73 5.65 10.44
N HIS A 142 -3.66 6.63 9.52
CA HIS A 142 -4.43 7.87 9.59
C HIS A 142 -4.28 8.64 10.92
N ALA A 143 -3.10 8.53 11.56
CA ALA A 143 -2.78 9.31 12.73
C ALA A 143 -2.56 10.80 12.36
N PRO A 144 -2.60 11.75 13.33
CA PRO A 144 -2.38 13.18 13.05
C PRO A 144 -1.04 13.50 12.38
N LEU A 145 -0.06 12.59 12.47
CA LEU A 145 1.27 12.69 11.83
C LEU A 145 1.30 12.16 10.39
N HIS A 146 0.16 11.69 9.85
CA HIS A 146 0.07 11.14 8.49
C HIS A 146 -0.43 12.17 7.48
N GLY A 147 0.20 12.18 6.30
CA GLY A 147 -0.30 12.87 5.10
C GLY A 147 -0.91 11.91 4.08
N ASP A 148 -1.51 10.81 4.55
CA ASP A 148 -2.03 9.73 3.68
C ASP A 148 -3.09 10.23 2.70
N VAL A 149 -2.94 9.86 1.43
CA VAL A 149 -3.88 10.25 0.38
C VAL A 149 -4.08 9.14 -0.65
N VAL A 150 -5.33 9.01 -1.12
CA VAL A 150 -5.70 8.10 -2.20
C VAL A 150 -6.32 8.89 -3.34
N PHE A 151 -5.76 8.76 -4.52
CA PHE A 151 -6.33 9.24 -5.77
C PHE A 151 -7.00 8.08 -6.50
N ALA A 152 -8.10 8.37 -7.21
CA ALA A 152 -8.72 7.39 -8.09
C ALA A 152 -8.85 7.95 -9.51
N ALA A 153 -8.53 7.12 -10.50
CA ALA A 153 -8.71 7.41 -11.92
C ALA A 153 -9.49 6.26 -12.58
N ALA A 154 -10.34 6.60 -13.54
CA ALA A 154 -11.15 5.65 -14.29
C ALA A 154 -11.01 5.91 -15.78
N THR A 155 -10.75 4.88 -16.59
CA THR A 155 -10.61 5.00 -18.05
C THR A 155 -11.97 4.98 -18.78
N GLY A 156 -13.04 4.50 -18.13
CA GLY A 156 -14.39 4.53 -18.66
C GLY A 156 -14.72 3.42 -19.67
N ALA A 157 -13.91 2.38 -19.75
CA ALA A 157 -14.08 1.33 -20.76
C ALA A 157 -15.23 0.35 -20.48
N LYS A 158 -15.59 0.15 -19.19
CA LYS A 158 -16.60 -0.83 -18.78
C LYS A 158 -17.70 -0.23 -17.93
N PRO A 159 -18.97 -0.45 -18.26
CA PRO A 159 -20.08 -0.02 -17.42
C PRO A 159 -20.06 -0.77 -16.10
N VAL A 160 -20.45 -0.07 -15.02
CA VAL A 160 -20.53 -0.63 -13.65
C VAL A 160 -21.85 -0.20 -13.04
N ASP A 161 -22.57 -1.12 -12.42
CA ASP A 161 -23.73 -0.77 -11.61
C ASP A 161 -23.34 0.24 -10.50
N PRO A 162 -24.06 1.36 -10.41
CA PRO A 162 -23.64 2.48 -9.55
C PRO A 162 -23.72 2.19 -8.05
N LEU A 163 -24.42 1.15 -7.65
CA LEU A 163 -24.59 0.78 -6.24
C LEU A 163 -23.84 -0.52 -5.89
N PHE A 164 -24.28 -1.65 -6.41
CA PHE A 164 -23.69 -2.95 -6.07
C PHE A 164 -22.35 -3.18 -6.77
N GLY A 165 -22.23 -2.81 -8.04
CA GLY A 165 -20.99 -2.92 -8.80
C GLY A 165 -19.90 -2.03 -8.22
N LEU A 166 -20.23 -0.77 -7.90
CA LEU A 166 -19.28 0.15 -7.27
C LEU A 166 -18.88 -0.32 -5.84
N THR A 167 -19.80 -0.94 -5.10
CA THR A 167 -19.50 -1.49 -3.78
C THR A 167 -18.51 -2.66 -3.87
N LYS A 168 -18.74 -3.61 -4.79
CA LYS A 168 -17.81 -4.73 -5.05
C LYS A 168 -16.45 -4.22 -5.52
N LEU A 169 -16.43 -3.33 -6.51
CA LEU A 169 -15.20 -2.72 -7.03
C LEU A 169 -14.41 -2.02 -5.89
N GLY A 170 -15.10 -1.28 -5.03
CA GLY A 170 -14.49 -0.61 -3.87
C GLY A 170 -13.85 -1.58 -2.88
N ALA A 171 -14.52 -2.70 -2.57
CA ALA A 171 -13.98 -3.73 -1.68
C ALA A 171 -12.71 -4.37 -2.26
N ILE A 172 -12.73 -4.69 -3.57
CA ILE A 172 -11.57 -5.25 -4.27
C ILE A 172 -10.45 -4.20 -4.36
N ALA A 173 -10.77 -2.95 -4.65
CA ALA A 173 -9.80 -1.85 -4.66
C ALA A 173 -9.10 -1.70 -3.30
N ALA A 174 -9.83 -1.83 -2.18
CA ALA A 174 -9.24 -1.78 -0.85
C ALA A 174 -8.28 -2.97 -0.60
N ASN A 175 -8.64 -4.19 -1.03
CA ASN A 175 -7.75 -5.35 -0.95
C ASN A 175 -6.49 -5.14 -1.81
N THR A 176 -6.68 -4.62 -3.02
CA THR A 176 -5.58 -4.32 -3.96
C THR A 176 -4.63 -3.26 -3.39
N VAL A 177 -5.14 -2.23 -2.71
CA VAL A 177 -4.33 -1.25 -1.97
C VAL A 177 -3.52 -1.92 -0.87
N ALA A 178 -4.14 -2.79 -0.06
CA ALA A 178 -3.44 -3.50 1.00
C ALA A 178 -2.30 -4.38 0.46
N ARG A 179 -2.55 -5.09 -0.65
CA ARG A 179 -1.55 -5.89 -1.35
C ARG A 179 -0.41 -5.02 -1.90
N ALA A 180 -0.73 -3.91 -2.56
CA ALA A 180 0.27 -2.98 -3.09
C ALA A 180 1.20 -2.46 -1.98
N ILE A 181 0.65 -2.10 -0.81
CA ILE A 181 1.42 -1.66 0.35
C ILE A 181 2.38 -2.75 0.83
N ALA A 182 1.89 -3.97 1.04
CA ALA A 182 2.71 -5.09 1.50
C ALA A 182 3.82 -5.43 0.49
N ARG A 183 3.50 -5.49 -0.81
CA ARG A 183 4.48 -5.72 -1.89
C ARG A 183 5.56 -4.65 -1.94
N GLY A 184 5.20 -3.38 -1.73
CA GLY A 184 6.18 -2.28 -1.70
C GLY A 184 7.22 -2.45 -0.60
N VAL A 185 6.81 -2.85 0.59
CA VAL A 185 7.71 -3.11 1.72
C VAL A 185 8.48 -4.41 1.53
N HIS A 186 7.85 -5.48 1.05
CA HIS A 186 8.48 -6.77 0.79
C HIS A 186 9.57 -6.69 -0.29
N SER A 187 9.35 -5.88 -1.34
CA SER A 187 10.30 -5.71 -2.45
C SER A 187 11.40 -4.67 -2.17
N ALA A 188 11.32 -3.96 -1.04
CA ALA A 188 12.32 -2.95 -0.69
C ALA A 188 13.68 -3.58 -0.41
N THR A 189 14.73 -2.84 -0.76
CA THR A 189 16.13 -3.14 -0.44
C THR A 189 16.67 -2.09 0.54
N PRO A 190 17.60 -2.41 1.45
CA PRO A 190 18.16 -1.46 2.39
C PRO A 190 18.96 -0.38 1.66
N LEU A 191 19.08 0.79 2.27
CA LEU A 191 19.97 1.84 1.78
C LEU A 191 21.38 1.66 2.34
N PRO A 192 22.44 1.97 1.55
CA PRO A 192 23.82 1.66 1.91
C PRO A 192 24.44 2.73 2.83
N PHE A 193 23.79 3.09 3.94
CA PHE A 193 24.36 4.00 4.92
C PHE A 193 24.06 3.55 6.36
N PRO A 194 24.93 3.90 7.33
CA PRO A 194 24.73 3.57 8.75
C PRO A 194 23.40 4.13 9.30
N GLY A 195 22.66 3.32 10.01
CA GLY A 195 21.36 3.70 10.58
C GLY A 195 20.17 3.57 9.61
N ALA A 196 20.37 3.14 8.38
CA ALA A 196 19.27 2.80 7.49
C ALA A 196 18.41 1.68 8.08
N LEU A 197 17.09 1.80 7.96
CA LEU A 197 16.19 0.73 8.38
C LEU A 197 16.38 -0.52 7.50
N PRO A 198 16.35 -1.72 8.10
CA PRO A 198 16.48 -2.97 7.35
C PRO A 198 15.29 -3.15 6.40
N SER A 199 15.53 -3.82 5.28
CA SER A 199 14.44 -4.32 4.46
C SER A 199 13.76 -5.51 5.15
N TRP A 200 12.56 -5.86 4.69
CA TRP A 200 11.87 -7.05 5.19
C TRP A 200 12.70 -8.31 4.88
N ARG A 201 13.29 -8.38 3.69
CA ARG A 201 14.08 -9.53 3.25
C ARG A 201 15.37 -9.71 4.05
N ASP A 202 16.06 -8.63 4.42
CA ASP A 202 17.27 -8.75 5.27
C ASP A 202 16.94 -9.26 6.67
N ARG A 203 15.75 -8.94 7.14
CA ARG A 203 15.36 -9.26 8.51
C ARG A 203 14.70 -10.63 8.64
N PHE A 204 14.00 -11.09 7.60
CA PHE A 204 13.11 -12.26 7.69
C PHE A 204 13.20 -13.22 6.49
N GLY A 205 13.93 -12.85 5.43
CA GLY A 205 14.07 -13.63 4.19
C GLY A 205 15.01 -14.80 4.26
#